data_0ef311ce4c9609750d1367a12669d4a2
#
_entry.id   0ef311ce4c9609750d1367a12669d4a2
#
_cell.length_a   1.000
_cell.length_b   1.000
_cell.length_c   1.000
_cell.angle_alpha   90.00
_cell.angle_beta   90.00
_cell.angle_gamma   90.00
#
_symmetry.space_group_name_H-M   'P 1'
#
loop_
_entity.id
_entity.type
_entity.pdbx_description
1 polymer ?
#
loop_
_entity_poly.entity_id
_entity_poly.type
_entity_poly.pdbx_seq_one_letter_code
_entity_poly.pdbx_strand_id
1 'polypeptide(L)'
;NTQERFIQHFLRFINKTTTKITEDKATLFKFKKQLLECNEETDTMFDEWKNTHLPNILPTNIKKSVHYDVKVKPFDYLKGMLYMNAVLEKEEHKLFQPLPLRNNIIPKHIILDTACIISLFCPENAKKGELLKKVKENQYDIWNNLLNLQHKTFKSKHYQYHHQLQTDGISCSLLFIRKDLKDKKWGSRVPTLPAQDFHNIEDLSIEQLKQVAPRNIVGCDPGKRSLVYMMDDKGNKLQYTAPQRKRESKSKTNQRILLVEKKRNNIIEKETHLSFQNSKSVDYEKFKKYLVEKDKLNKETTEFYKRDVWRKMKFRQYSYGKKSIDTFLNKIKETFGENILIGYGNWSRSTQMKHFMPTLNKGLRKQIHKKYDTITINECNT
;
A
#
# COMPACT_ATOMS: atom_id res chain seq x y z
N ASN A 1 7.31 -6.80 -4.26
CA ASN A 1 5.96 -7.07 -4.77
C ASN A 1 5.84 -8.36 -5.58
N THR A 2 6.79 -8.72 -6.46
CA THR A 2 6.73 -9.96 -7.26
C THR A 2 6.93 -11.20 -6.39
N GLN A 3 7.89 -11.19 -5.49
CA GLN A 3 8.14 -12.27 -4.54
C GLN A 3 6.91 -12.60 -3.71
N GLU A 4 6.37 -11.60 -3.03
CA GLU A 4 5.21 -11.80 -2.14
C GLU A 4 3.98 -12.31 -2.91
N ARG A 5 3.75 -11.79 -4.12
CA ARG A 5 2.66 -12.23 -4.98
C ARG A 5 2.83 -13.66 -5.45
N PHE A 6 4.02 -14.05 -5.94
CA PHE A 6 4.28 -15.41 -6.35
C PHE A 6 4.02 -16.39 -5.20
N ILE A 7 4.63 -16.16 -4.02
CA ILE A 7 4.45 -17.01 -2.85
C ILE A 7 2.96 -17.14 -2.46
N GLN A 8 2.22 -16.03 -2.42
CA GLN A 8 0.79 -16.06 -2.11
C GLN A 8 -0.01 -16.88 -3.11
N HIS A 9 0.30 -16.76 -4.40
CA HIS A 9 -0.39 -17.52 -5.46
C HIS A 9 0.01 -18.98 -5.44
N PHE A 10 1.27 -19.29 -5.22
CA PHE A 10 1.76 -20.65 -5.08
C PHE A 10 1.10 -21.38 -3.90
N LEU A 11 1.11 -20.78 -2.71
CA LEU A 11 0.43 -21.35 -1.54
C LEU A 11 -1.07 -21.53 -1.76
N ARG A 12 -1.70 -20.62 -2.50
CA ARG A 12 -3.11 -20.75 -2.85
C ARG A 12 -3.34 -21.86 -3.88
N PHE A 13 -2.47 -22.00 -4.87
CA PHE A 13 -2.52 -23.07 -5.84
C PHE A 13 -2.43 -24.44 -5.14
N ILE A 14 -1.44 -24.62 -4.26
CA ILE A 14 -1.32 -25.82 -3.43
C ILE A 14 -2.64 -26.10 -2.70
N ASN A 15 -3.20 -25.09 -2.00
CA ASN A 15 -4.47 -25.28 -1.26
C ASN A 15 -5.63 -25.74 -2.15
N LYS A 16 -5.64 -25.40 -3.43
CA LYS A 16 -6.74 -25.72 -4.33
C LYS A 16 -6.56 -27.08 -4.99
N THR A 17 -5.35 -27.43 -5.34
CA THR A 17 -5.03 -28.66 -6.06
C THR A 17 -4.79 -29.85 -5.14
N THR A 18 -4.53 -29.63 -3.84
CA THR A 18 -4.33 -30.73 -2.86
C THR A 18 -5.57 -31.07 -2.04
N THR A 19 -6.72 -30.45 -2.27
CA THR A 19 -7.96 -30.73 -1.53
C THR A 19 -8.44 -32.17 -1.67
N LYS A 20 -8.08 -32.85 -2.76
CA LYS A 20 -8.40 -34.28 -2.99
C LYS A 20 -7.42 -35.23 -2.30
N ILE A 21 -6.25 -34.73 -1.86
CA ILE A 21 -5.19 -35.54 -1.26
C ILE A 21 -5.33 -35.55 0.26
N THR A 22 -5.53 -34.39 0.87
CA THR A 22 -5.68 -34.27 2.33
C THR A 22 -6.52 -33.06 2.71
N GLU A 23 -7.33 -33.24 3.76
CA GLU A 23 -8.02 -32.14 4.45
C GLU A 23 -7.28 -31.67 5.71
N ASP A 24 -6.24 -32.43 6.14
CA ASP A 24 -5.47 -32.08 7.32
C ASP A 24 -4.62 -30.82 7.09
N LYS A 25 -4.94 -29.75 7.85
CA LYS A 25 -4.27 -28.47 7.76
C LYS A 25 -2.83 -28.50 8.27
N ALA A 26 -2.52 -29.37 9.23
CA ALA A 26 -1.17 -29.45 9.79
C ALA A 26 -0.20 -30.08 8.78
N THR A 27 -0.59 -31.21 8.19
CA THR A 27 0.14 -31.90 7.12
C THR A 27 0.34 -30.95 5.91
N LEU A 28 -0.73 -30.27 5.49
CA LEU A 28 -0.63 -29.32 4.39
C LEU A 28 0.27 -28.11 4.71
N PHE A 29 0.29 -27.66 5.95
CA PHE A 29 1.19 -26.59 6.39
C PHE A 29 2.65 -27.03 6.34
N LYS A 30 2.95 -28.25 6.84
CA LYS A 30 4.28 -28.86 6.79
C LYS A 30 4.77 -28.99 5.34
N PHE A 31 3.95 -29.55 4.47
CA PHE A 31 4.24 -29.68 3.03
C PHE A 31 4.59 -28.33 2.37
N LYS A 32 3.79 -27.30 2.59
CA LYS A 32 4.06 -25.95 2.05
C LYS A 32 5.39 -25.37 2.54
N LYS A 33 5.68 -25.56 3.82
CA LYS A 33 6.94 -25.07 4.41
C LYS A 33 8.12 -25.79 3.76
N GLN A 34 8.08 -27.10 3.62
CA GLN A 34 9.11 -27.91 2.98
C GLN A 34 9.35 -27.47 1.53
N LEU A 35 8.29 -27.25 0.74
CA LEU A 35 8.42 -26.77 -0.63
C LEU A 35 9.08 -25.37 -0.73
N LEU A 36 8.75 -24.45 0.18
CA LEU A 36 9.32 -23.11 0.18
C LEU A 36 10.78 -23.07 0.63
N GLU A 37 11.19 -24.00 1.49
CA GLU A 37 12.56 -24.17 1.98
C GLU A 37 13.40 -25.09 1.08
N CYS A 38 12.79 -25.67 0.04
CA CYS A 38 13.44 -26.63 -0.90
C CYS A 38 13.96 -27.88 -0.17
N ASN A 39 13.25 -28.37 0.84
CA ASN A 39 13.58 -29.61 1.51
C ASN A 39 13.08 -30.81 0.68
N GLU A 40 13.94 -31.80 0.48
CA GLU A 40 13.62 -33.02 -0.29
C GLU A 40 12.73 -33.98 0.48
N GLU A 41 12.83 -34.00 1.81
CA GLU A 41 12.02 -34.88 2.67
C GLU A 41 10.57 -34.39 2.78
N THR A 42 9.75 -34.82 1.87
CA THR A 42 8.30 -34.58 1.91
C THR A 42 7.55 -35.91 2.04
N ASP A 43 6.34 -35.80 2.59
CA ASP A 43 5.46 -36.96 2.71
C ASP A 43 5.13 -37.57 1.34
N THR A 44 5.24 -38.88 1.20
CA THR A 44 5.05 -39.61 -0.06
C THR A 44 3.65 -39.47 -0.65
N MET A 45 2.66 -39.13 0.17
CA MET A 45 1.30 -38.83 -0.31
C MET A 45 1.22 -37.67 -1.32
N PHE A 46 2.23 -36.79 -1.36
CA PHE A 46 2.29 -35.66 -2.30
C PHE A 46 3.19 -35.92 -3.51
N ASP A 47 3.78 -37.11 -3.67
CA ASP A 47 4.76 -37.37 -4.74
C ASP A 47 4.17 -37.24 -6.14
N GLU A 48 2.97 -37.75 -6.37
CA GLU A 48 2.26 -37.60 -7.63
C GLU A 48 2.01 -36.12 -7.95
N TRP A 49 1.56 -35.33 -6.96
CA TRP A 49 1.35 -33.91 -7.10
C TRP A 49 2.66 -33.16 -7.40
N LYS A 50 3.76 -33.52 -6.73
CA LYS A 50 5.08 -32.92 -6.96
C LYS A 50 5.54 -33.17 -8.39
N ASN A 51 5.50 -34.42 -8.81
CA ASN A 51 5.95 -34.85 -10.15
C ASN A 51 5.13 -34.16 -11.26
N THR A 52 3.85 -33.95 -11.04
CA THR A 52 2.95 -33.29 -12.02
C THR A 52 3.15 -31.78 -12.09
N HIS A 53 3.30 -31.12 -10.95
CA HIS A 53 3.19 -29.67 -10.89
C HIS A 53 4.51 -28.92 -10.69
N LEU A 54 5.43 -29.41 -9.84
CA LEU A 54 6.63 -28.67 -9.50
C LEU A 54 7.55 -28.35 -10.69
N PRO A 55 7.80 -29.25 -11.64
CA PRO A 55 8.65 -28.95 -12.80
C PRO A 55 8.11 -27.82 -13.67
N ASN A 56 6.81 -27.58 -13.62
CA ASN A 56 6.14 -26.52 -14.37
C ASN A 56 6.04 -25.20 -13.60
N ILE A 57 6.20 -25.24 -12.27
CA ILE A 57 6.01 -24.06 -11.40
C ILE A 57 7.35 -23.49 -10.96
N LEU A 58 8.29 -24.33 -10.56
CA LEU A 58 9.56 -23.93 -9.99
C LEU A 58 10.70 -24.10 -11.00
N PRO A 59 11.70 -23.21 -11.02
CA PRO A 59 12.92 -23.39 -11.78
C PRO A 59 13.72 -24.61 -11.27
N THR A 60 14.52 -25.22 -12.14
CA THR A 60 15.34 -26.40 -11.81
C THR A 60 16.45 -26.13 -10.79
N ASN A 61 17.02 -24.91 -10.77
CA ASN A 61 18.15 -24.54 -9.93
C ASN A 61 17.79 -23.40 -8.98
N ILE A 62 17.12 -23.73 -7.88
CA ILE A 62 16.74 -22.76 -6.85
C ILE A 62 17.90 -22.54 -5.88
N LYS A 63 18.25 -21.26 -5.64
CA LYS A 63 19.27 -20.90 -4.65
C LYS A 63 18.65 -20.69 -3.27
N LYS A 64 19.13 -21.44 -2.28
CA LYS A 64 18.75 -21.37 -0.85
C LYS A 64 17.28 -21.69 -0.56
N SER A 65 16.33 -20.93 -1.09
CA SER A 65 14.89 -21.11 -0.88
C SER A 65 14.10 -20.41 -1.96
N VAL A 66 12.86 -20.81 -2.17
CA VAL A 66 11.95 -20.15 -3.12
C VAL A 66 11.77 -18.66 -2.78
N HIS A 67 11.73 -18.31 -1.49
CA HIS A 67 11.64 -16.92 -1.04
C HIS A 67 12.83 -16.07 -1.49
N TYR A 68 14.03 -16.61 -1.41
CA TYR A 68 15.24 -15.92 -1.82
C TYR A 68 15.35 -15.85 -3.35
N ASP A 69 15.16 -16.98 -4.01
CA ASP A 69 15.39 -17.10 -5.45
C ASP A 69 14.41 -16.27 -6.29
N VAL A 70 13.13 -16.27 -5.95
CA VAL A 70 12.13 -15.43 -6.64
C VAL A 70 12.38 -13.93 -6.49
N LYS A 71 13.12 -13.52 -5.46
CA LYS A 71 13.54 -12.13 -5.27
C LYS A 71 14.70 -11.76 -6.18
N VAL A 72 15.62 -12.69 -6.40
CA VAL A 72 16.83 -12.50 -7.20
C VAL A 72 16.54 -12.70 -8.69
N LYS A 73 15.72 -13.71 -9.02
CA LYS A 73 15.40 -14.10 -10.41
C LYS A 73 13.88 -14.14 -10.66
N PRO A 74 13.18 -13.00 -10.58
CA PRO A 74 11.71 -12.98 -10.66
C PRO A 74 11.14 -13.45 -12.01
N PHE A 75 11.91 -13.32 -13.10
CA PHE A 75 11.45 -13.71 -14.44
C PHE A 75 11.36 -15.22 -14.62
N ASP A 76 12.20 -16.00 -13.95
CA ASP A 76 12.22 -17.47 -14.05
C ASP A 76 10.91 -18.08 -13.52
N TYR A 77 10.20 -17.33 -12.65
CA TYR A 77 8.91 -17.74 -12.06
C TYR A 77 7.66 -17.35 -12.88
N LEU A 78 7.83 -16.58 -13.96
CA LEU A 78 6.68 -16.15 -14.78
C LEU A 78 5.99 -17.34 -15.44
N LYS A 79 6.76 -18.30 -15.97
CA LYS A 79 6.22 -19.53 -16.56
C LYS A 79 5.35 -20.29 -15.54
N GLY A 80 5.85 -20.45 -14.31
CA GLY A 80 5.11 -21.07 -13.22
C GLY A 80 3.81 -20.34 -12.87
N MET A 81 3.81 -19.01 -12.88
CA MET A 81 2.59 -18.23 -12.66
C MET A 81 1.54 -18.44 -13.76
N LEU A 82 1.97 -18.54 -15.01
CA LEU A 82 1.07 -18.81 -16.14
C LEU A 82 0.52 -20.24 -16.07
N TYR A 83 1.38 -21.23 -15.77
CA TYR A 83 0.97 -22.62 -15.57
C TYR A 83 -0.08 -22.76 -14.45
N MET A 84 0.19 -22.20 -13.27
CA MET A 84 -0.78 -22.24 -12.17
C MET A 84 -2.14 -21.66 -12.54
N ASN A 85 -2.15 -20.56 -13.32
CA ASN A 85 -3.41 -19.98 -13.80
C ASN A 85 -4.11 -20.87 -14.82
N ALA A 86 -3.36 -21.52 -15.72
CA ALA A 86 -3.93 -22.43 -16.71
C ALA A 86 -4.65 -23.62 -16.05
N VAL A 87 -4.02 -24.21 -15.04
CA VAL A 87 -4.63 -25.31 -14.26
C VAL A 87 -5.88 -24.82 -13.52
N LEU A 88 -5.78 -23.68 -12.81
CA LEU A 88 -6.91 -23.11 -12.07
C LEU A 88 -8.07 -22.69 -13.00
N GLU A 89 -7.78 -22.28 -14.24
CA GLU A 89 -8.82 -21.92 -15.23
C GLU A 89 -9.58 -23.16 -15.72
N LYS A 90 -8.89 -24.28 -15.96
CA LYS A 90 -9.50 -25.55 -16.33
C LYS A 90 -10.42 -26.12 -15.23
N GLU A 91 -10.05 -25.90 -13.97
CA GLU A 91 -10.83 -26.32 -12.79
C GLU A 91 -11.88 -25.28 -12.34
N GLU A 92 -12.15 -24.27 -13.14
CA GLU A 92 -13.10 -23.17 -12.85
C GLU A 92 -12.85 -22.43 -11.52
N HIS A 93 -11.60 -22.43 -11.08
CA HIS A 93 -11.20 -21.70 -9.88
C HIS A 93 -10.95 -20.22 -10.17
N LYS A 94 -11.08 -19.40 -9.13
CA LYS A 94 -10.79 -17.96 -9.22
C LYS A 94 -9.32 -17.72 -9.56
N LEU A 95 -9.05 -17.09 -10.69
CA LEU A 95 -7.72 -16.76 -11.19
C LEU A 95 -7.08 -15.58 -10.44
N PHE A 96 -5.76 -15.51 -10.47
CA PHE A 96 -4.98 -14.33 -10.07
C PHE A 96 -4.42 -13.59 -11.29
N GLN A 97 -3.95 -12.38 -11.11
CA GLN A 97 -3.41 -11.57 -12.20
C GLN A 97 -1.91 -11.84 -12.37
N PRO A 98 -1.47 -12.64 -13.36
CA PRO A 98 -0.06 -12.91 -13.60
C PRO A 98 0.63 -11.72 -14.26
N LEU A 99 -0.05 -11.05 -15.19
CA LEU A 99 0.49 -9.91 -15.92
C LEU A 99 0.02 -8.59 -15.31
N PRO A 100 0.92 -7.61 -15.11
CA PRO A 100 0.56 -6.31 -14.58
C PRO A 100 -0.16 -5.47 -15.64
N LEU A 101 -1.47 -5.44 -15.59
CA LEU A 101 -2.29 -4.57 -16.45
C LEU A 101 -2.57 -3.25 -15.77
N ARG A 102 -2.57 -2.19 -16.55
CA ARG A 102 -3.00 -0.88 -16.09
C ARG A 102 -4.51 -0.85 -15.89
N ASN A 103 -4.93 -0.53 -14.66
CA ASN A 103 -6.34 -0.50 -14.28
C ASN A 103 -7.00 0.88 -14.46
N ASN A 104 -6.22 1.95 -14.55
CA ASN A 104 -6.76 3.30 -14.70
C ASN A 104 -6.74 3.73 -16.16
N ILE A 105 -7.82 4.30 -16.63
CA ILE A 105 -7.94 4.89 -17.97
C ILE A 105 -6.97 6.07 -18.08
N ILE A 106 -6.94 6.95 -17.10
CA ILE A 106 -6.04 8.09 -17.01
C ILE A 106 -4.97 7.84 -15.93
N PRO A 107 -3.71 8.22 -16.16
CA PRO A 107 -2.68 8.17 -15.13
C PRO A 107 -3.13 8.91 -13.87
N LYS A 108 -2.83 8.35 -12.69
CA LYS A 108 -3.16 9.01 -11.42
C LYS A 108 -2.37 10.29 -11.22
N HIS A 109 -1.15 10.30 -11.65
CA HIS A 109 -0.23 11.43 -11.59
C HIS A 109 0.90 11.22 -12.61
N ILE A 110 1.52 12.30 -13.00
CA ILE A 110 2.81 12.32 -13.70
C ILE A 110 3.91 12.66 -12.72
N ILE A 111 5.10 12.18 -13.01
CA ILE A 111 6.30 12.44 -12.22
C ILE A 111 7.16 13.38 -13.05
N LEU A 112 7.57 14.51 -12.46
CA LEU A 112 8.48 15.46 -13.05
C LEU A 112 9.75 15.49 -12.20
N ASP A 113 10.84 15.08 -12.78
CA ASP A 113 12.20 15.22 -12.25
C ASP A 113 12.93 16.39 -12.89
N THR A 114 14.19 16.59 -12.53
CA THR A 114 14.97 17.72 -13.06
C THR A 114 15.13 17.65 -14.58
N ALA A 115 15.35 16.46 -15.13
CA ALA A 115 15.51 16.30 -16.58
C ALA A 115 14.20 16.63 -17.33
N CYS A 116 13.05 16.20 -16.79
CA CYS A 116 11.74 16.54 -17.31
C CYS A 116 11.49 18.06 -17.28
N ILE A 117 11.85 18.73 -16.19
CA ILE A 117 11.71 20.20 -16.06
C ILE A 117 12.56 20.91 -17.12
N ILE A 118 13.83 20.53 -17.29
CA ILE A 118 14.69 21.08 -18.33
C ILE A 118 14.07 20.85 -19.71
N SER A 119 13.60 19.64 -19.98
CA SER A 119 13.03 19.29 -21.28
C SER A 119 11.75 20.07 -21.62
N LEU A 120 10.93 20.38 -20.62
CA LEU A 120 9.65 21.05 -20.81
C LEU A 120 9.76 22.57 -20.87
N PHE A 121 10.65 23.17 -20.07
CA PHE A 121 10.67 24.63 -19.86
C PHE A 121 11.90 25.33 -20.41
N CYS A 122 12.99 24.59 -20.72
CA CYS A 122 14.13 25.22 -21.40
C CYS A 122 13.93 25.23 -22.92
N PRO A 123 14.15 26.33 -23.59
CA PRO A 123 14.07 26.41 -25.05
C PRO A 123 15.08 25.48 -25.71
N GLU A 124 14.79 25.04 -26.94
CA GLU A 124 15.67 24.16 -27.73
C GLU A 124 16.87 24.93 -28.28
N ASN A 125 17.89 25.08 -27.46
CA ASN A 125 19.16 25.74 -27.80
C ASN A 125 20.31 24.95 -27.18
N ALA A 126 21.55 25.40 -27.45
CA ALA A 126 22.79 24.80 -26.90
C ALA A 126 22.76 24.68 -25.37
N LYS A 127 22.14 25.63 -24.67
CA LYS A 127 22.01 25.60 -23.20
C LYS A 127 21.20 24.42 -22.68
N LYS A 128 20.15 23.99 -23.38
CA LYS A 128 19.35 22.81 -22.99
C LYS A 128 20.20 21.53 -22.94
N GLY A 129 21.01 21.32 -23.97
CA GLY A 129 21.90 20.16 -24.04
C GLY A 129 22.95 20.17 -22.94
N GLU A 130 23.52 21.32 -22.61
CA GLU A 130 24.48 21.48 -21.52
C GLU A 130 23.83 21.26 -20.14
N LEU A 131 22.67 21.82 -19.88
CA LEU A 131 21.91 21.60 -18.64
C LEU A 131 21.55 20.12 -18.45
N LEU A 132 21.18 19.41 -19.52
CA LEU A 132 20.89 17.98 -19.46
C LEU A 132 22.13 17.14 -19.14
N LYS A 133 23.30 17.53 -19.62
CA LYS A 133 24.58 16.86 -19.29
C LYS A 133 24.96 17.07 -17.81
N LYS A 134 24.68 18.23 -17.25
CA LYS A 134 25.03 18.63 -15.87
C LYS A 134 23.81 18.69 -14.93
N VAL A 135 22.85 17.77 -15.09
CA VAL A 135 21.60 17.77 -14.30
C VAL A 135 21.83 17.84 -12.80
N LYS A 136 22.81 17.11 -12.27
CA LYS A 136 23.08 17.07 -10.82
C LYS A 136 23.64 18.39 -10.28
N GLU A 137 24.45 19.07 -11.07
CA GLU A 137 25.06 20.35 -10.68
C GLU A 137 24.02 21.48 -10.67
N ASN A 138 23.16 21.52 -11.68
CA ASN A 138 22.18 22.60 -11.88
C ASN A 138 20.84 22.35 -11.18
N GLN A 139 20.61 21.17 -10.60
CA GLN A 139 19.28 20.81 -10.06
C GLN A 139 18.79 21.76 -8.97
N TYR A 140 19.68 22.24 -8.09
CA TYR A 140 19.27 23.14 -7.02
C TYR A 140 18.73 24.46 -7.58
N ASP A 141 19.44 25.10 -8.49
CA ASP A 141 19.06 26.39 -9.06
C ASP A 141 17.78 26.30 -9.89
N ILE A 142 17.65 25.24 -10.69
CA ILE A 142 16.44 24.99 -11.47
C ILE A 142 15.22 24.86 -10.56
N TRP A 143 15.34 24.09 -9.49
CA TRP A 143 14.22 23.89 -8.56
C TRP A 143 13.98 25.10 -7.66
N ASN A 144 15.02 25.86 -7.31
CA ASN A 144 14.89 27.10 -6.54
C ASN A 144 14.18 28.21 -7.33
N ASN A 145 14.30 28.22 -8.65
CA ASN A 145 13.54 29.12 -9.53
C ASN A 145 12.05 28.76 -9.61
N LEU A 146 11.70 27.48 -9.41
CA LEU A 146 10.31 27.00 -9.41
C LEU A 146 9.66 27.03 -8.02
N LEU A 147 10.45 26.75 -7.00
CA LEU A 147 10.01 26.56 -5.63
C LEU A 147 11.00 27.28 -4.71
N ASN A 148 10.51 28.08 -3.78
CA ASN A 148 11.39 28.67 -2.76
C ASN A 148 11.96 27.61 -1.83
N LEU A 149 13.10 27.01 -2.20
CA LEU A 149 13.74 25.93 -1.44
C LEU A 149 14.31 26.41 -0.09
N GLN A 150 14.43 27.72 0.10
CA GLN A 150 14.86 28.30 1.36
C GLN A 150 13.75 28.36 2.40
N HIS A 151 12.49 28.16 2.01
CA HIS A 151 11.36 28.16 2.91
C HIS A 151 11.46 27.04 3.95
N LYS A 152 10.96 27.27 5.17
CA LYS A 152 11.00 26.33 6.32
C LYS A 152 10.48 24.93 6.00
N THR A 153 9.56 24.78 5.08
CA THR A 153 9.01 23.48 4.64
C THR A 153 10.08 22.55 4.07
N PHE A 154 11.14 23.10 3.45
CA PHE A 154 12.26 22.34 2.90
C PHE A 154 13.39 22.09 3.90
N LYS A 155 13.36 22.78 5.05
CA LYS A 155 14.39 22.67 6.12
C LYS A 155 14.03 21.62 7.16
N SER A 156 13.92 20.36 6.77
CA SER A 156 13.66 19.26 7.71
C SER A 156 14.97 18.72 8.29
N LYS A 157 14.96 18.35 9.59
CA LYS A 157 16.11 17.72 10.28
C LYS A 157 16.54 16.42 9.62
N HIS A 158 15.60 15.54 9.29
CA HIS A 158 15.85 14.18 8.84
C HIS A 158 15.63 13.94 7.35
N TYR A 159 14.99 14.85 6.65
CA TYR A 159 14.62 14.70 5.27
C TYR A 159 15.17 15.85 4.43
N GLN A 160 15.41 15.56 3.15
CA GLN A 160 15.76 16.56 2.14
C GLN A 160 14.86 16.40 0.92
N TYR A 161 14.64 17.50 0.21
CA TYR A 161 13.89 17.47 -1.04
C TYR A 161 14.65 16.68 -2.10
N HIS A 162 13.95 15.79 -2.82
CA HIS A 162 14.55 14.91 -3.82
C HIS A 162 14.52 15.49 -5.25
N HIS A 163 14.25 16.75 -5.40
CA HIS A 163 14.16 17.41 -6.71
C HIS A 163 13.20 16.68 -7.67
N GLN A 164 12.06 16.29 -7.13
CA GLN A 164 11.01 15.57 -7.86
C GLN A 164 9.64 15.97 -7.33
N LEU A 165 8.71 16.20 -8.24
CA LEU A 165 7.31 16.39 -7.90
C LEU A 165 6.41 15.43 -8.65
N GLN A 166 5.26 15.15 -8.07
CA GLN A 166 4.20 14.37 -8.69
C GLN A 166 2.95 15.22 -8.74
N THR A 167 2.31 15.30 -9.89
CA THR A 167 1.07 16.08 -10.06
C THR A 167 0.05 15.34 -10.90
N ASP A 168 -1.22 15.56 -10.60
CA ASP A 168 -2.37 15.14 -11.40
C ASP A 168 -3.03 16.32 -12.14
N GLY A 169 -2.38 17.49 -12.15
CA GLY A 169 -2.88 18.74 -12.73
C GLY A 169 -3.73 19.59 -11.77
N ILE A 170 -4.09 19.06 -10.60
CA ILE A 170 -4.86 19.79 -9.55
C ILE A 170 -4.08 19.84 -8.24
N SER A 171 -3.43 18.74 -7.88
CA SER A 171 -2.60 18.63 -6.69
C SER A 171 -1.14 18.44 -7.06
N CYS A 172 -0.25 18.86 -6.16
CA CYS A 172 1.18 18.64 -6.29
C CYS A 172 1.72 17.98 -5.02
N SER A 173 2.51 16.94 -5.19
CA SER A 173 3.21 16.24 -4.11
C SER A 173 4.71 16.37 -4.32
N LEU A 174 5.40 16.93 -3.34
CA LEU A 174 6.86 17.05 -3.32
C LEU A 174 7.46 15.81 -2.65
N LEU A 175 8.46 15.21 -3.27
CA LEU A 175 9.14 14.03 -2.74
C LEU A 175 10.30 14.44 -1.86
N PHE A 176 10.31 13.93 -0.62
CA PHE A 176 11.43 14.07 0.31
C PHE A 176 12.03 12.69 0.59
N ILE A 177 13.35 12.64 0.63
CA ILE A 177 14.09 11.43 1.02
C ILE A 177 14.83 11.65 2.33
N ARG A 178 15.11 10.58 3.03
CA ARG A 178 15.93 10.60 4.24
C ARG A 178 17.37 10.98 3.88
N LYS A 179 17.98 11.88 4.65
CA LYS A 179 19.36 12.36 4.42
C LYS A 179 20.39 11.24 4.50
N ASP A 180 20.18 10.27 5.38
CA ASP A 180 21.05 9.10 5.56
C ASP A 180 20.94 8.05 4.44
N LEU A 181 19.96 8.19 3.56
CA LEU A 181 19.75 7.30 2.41
C LEU A 181 20.12 7.97 1.07
N LYS A 182 20.59 9.22 1.10
CA LYS A 182 21.04 9.92 -0.08
C LYS A 182 22.12 9.11 -0.73
N ASP A 183 22.37 8.68 -1.71
CA ASP A 183 23.48 7.93 -2.35
C ASP A 183 23.54 6.43 -2.05
N LYS A 184 22.59 5.88 -1.28
CA LYS A 184 22.52 4.43 -1.10
C LYS A 184 21.78 3.76 -2.25
N LYS A 185 22.36 2.67 -2.80
CA LYS A 185 21.72 1.89 -3.87
C LYS A 185 20.38 1.33 -3.40
N TRP A 186 19.39 1.35 -4.28
CA TRP A 186 18.10 0.68 -4.09
C TRP A 186 18.31 -0.79 -3.70
N GLY A 187 17.67 -1.23 -2.63
CA GLY A 187 17.81 -2.59 -2.11
C GLY A 187 18.86 -2.76 -1.01
N SER A 188 19.65 -1.74 -0.68
CA SER A 188 20.44 -1.75 0.55
C SER A 188 19.51 -1.88 1.75
N ARG A 189 19.91 -2.67 2.78
CA ARG A 189 19.19 -2.72 4.06
C ARG A 189 19.04 -1.29 4.58
N VAL A 190 17.84 -0.77 4.51
CA VAL A 190 17.52 0.55 5.06
C VAL A 190 17.67 0.43 6.57
N PRO A 191 18.61 1.15 7.22
CA PRO A 191 18.63 1.21 8.67
C PRO A 191 17.24 1.70 9.08
N THR A 192 16.63 1.00 10.01
CA THR A 192 15.46 1.54 10.70
C THR A 192 15.84 2.93 11.14
N LEU A 193 15.00 3.93 10.90
CA LEU A 193 15.14 5.17 11.66
C LEU A 193 15.26 4.73 13.12
N PRO A 194 16.19 5.31 13.92
CA PRO A 194 16.06 5.22 15.37
C PRO A 194 14.61 5.58 15.59
N ALA A 195 13.89 4.61 16.03
CA ALA A 195 12.45 4.64 15.96
C ALA A 195 11.99 5.90 16.65
N GLN A 196 11.13 6.61 15.99
CA GLN A 196 9.95 7.08 16.69
C GLN A 196 9.24 5.78 17.09
N ASP A 197 9.92 4.95 17.92
CA ASP A 197 9.45 3.66 18.31
C ASP A 197 8.43 3.94 19.38
N PHE A 198 7.27 3.51 19.06
CA PHE A 198 6.26 3.24 20.03
C PHE A 198 6.89 2.20 20.97
N HIS A 199 7.41 2.63 22.09
CA HIS A 199 7.89 1.71 23.10
C HIS A 199 6.71 0.82 23.46
N ASN A 200 6.90 -0.49 23.38
CA ASN A 200 5.96 -1.40 24.01
C ASN A 200 6.12 -1.21 25.51
N ILE A 201 5.03 -1.29 26.24
CA ILE A 201 5.07 -1.17 27.70
C ILE A 201 6.04 -2.19 28.32
N GLU A 202 6.17 -3.35 27.69
CA GLU A 202 7.05 -4.46 28.07
C GLU A 202 8.55 -4.13 27.91
N ASP A 203 8.88 -3.15 27.05
CA ASP A 203 10.26 -2.73 26.77
C ASP A 203 10.73 -1.57 27.70
N LEU A 204 9.82 -1.03 28.54
CA LEU A 204 10.14 0.09 29.43
C LEU A 204 10.78 -0.40 30.74
N SER A 205 11.85 0.28 31.18
CA SER A 205 12.43 0.04 32.49
C SER A 205 11.48 0.52 33.59
N ILE A 206 11.64 -0.05 34.81
CA ILE A 206 10.88 0.36 36.01
C ILE A 206 11.02 1.86 36.27
N GLU A 207 12.19 2.43 36.02
CA GLU A 207 12.45 3.86 36.21
C GLU A 207 11.67 4.71 35.21
N GLN A 208 11.61 4.28 33.94
CA GLN A 208 10.82 4.93 32.91
C GLN A 208 9.31 4.84 33.22
N LEU A 209 8.84 3.71 33.71
CA LEU A 209 7.46 3.55 34.19
C LEU A 209 7.12 4.48 35.35
N LYS A 210 8.02 4.65 36.32
CA LYS A 210 7.82 5.59 37.44
C LYS A 210 7.76 7.04 36.99
N GLN A 211 8.50 7.44 35.95
CA GLN A 211 8.45 8.79 35.38
C GLN A 211 7.13 9.09 34.66
N VAL A 212 6.47 8.06 34.21
CA VAL A 212 5.22 8.15 33.41
C VAL A 212 3.97 8.02 34.28
N ALA A 213 4.08 7.33 35.44
CA ALA A 213 2.98 7.04 36.36
C ALA A 213 2.19 8.25 36.87
N PRO A 214 2.80 9.45 37.10
CA PRO A 214 2.05 10.61 37.57
C PRO A 214 1.13 11.29 36.55
N ARG A 215 1.15 10.84 35.29
CA ARG A 215 0.36 11.46 34.23
C ARG A 215 -1.06 10.89 34.18
N ASN A 216 -1.97 11.65 33.60
CA ASN A 216 -3.30 11.13 33.26
C ASN A 216 -3.16 10.05 32.17
N ILE A 217 -3.50 8.81 32.49
CA ILE A 217 -3.38 7.67 31.58
C ILE A 217 -4.70 7.50 30.81
N VAL A 218 -4.60 7.45 29.49
CA VAL A 218 -5.74 7.28 28.60
C VAL A 218 -5.59 5.97 27.83
N GLY A 219 -6.45 5.00 28.10
CA GLY A 219 -6.56 3.76 27.31
C GLY A 219 -7.12 4.05 25.93
N CYS A 220 -6.54 3.43 24.90
CA CYS A 220 -6.91 3.62 23.50
C CYS A 220 -7.04 2.29 22.78
N ASP A 221 -8.27 1.87 22.50
CA ASP A 221 -8.60 0.65 21.75
C ASP A 221 -8.85 0.97 20.28
N PRO A 222 -7.99 0.48 19.35
CA PRO A 222 -8.16 0.62 17.90
C PRO A 222 -9.04 -0.48 17.32
N GLY A 223 -10.05 -0.10 16.54
CA GLY A 223 -10.96 -1.07 15.91
C GLY A 223 -11.27 -0.78 14.45
N LYS A 224 -12.22 -1.49 13.88
CA LYS A 224 -12.63 -1.36 12.49
C LYS A 224 -13.77 -0.35 12.30
N ARG A 225 -14.81 -0.41 13.10
CA ARG A 225 -15.96 0.52 13.06
C ARG A 225 -15.69 1.74 13.93
N SER A 226 -15.31 1.53 15.16
CA SER A 226 -14.60 2.51 15.96
C SER A 226 -13.14 2.47 15.55
N LEU A 227 -12.63 3.51 14.92
CA LEU A 227 -11.22 3.58 14.55
C LEU A 227 -10.36 3.70 15.79
N VAL A 228 -10.89 4.41 16.80
CA VAL A 228 -10.30 4.60 18.11
C VAL A 228 -11.43 4.83 19.11
N TYR A 229 -11.37 4.12 20.21
CA TYR A 229 -12.14 4.39 21.42
C TYR A 229 -11.16 4.68 22.55
N MET A 230 -11.36 5.79 23.25
CA MET A 230 -10.46 6.27 24.29
C MET A 230 -11.22 6.48 25.60
N MET A 231 -10.59 6.14 26.71
CA MET A 231 -11.16 6.33 28.05
C MET A 231 -10.03 6.57 29.07
N ASP A 232 -10.26 7.49 30.01
CA ASP A 232 -9.39 7.70 31.17
C ASP A 232 -9.97 7.02 32.45
N ASP A 233 -9.23 7.10 33.53
CA ASP A 233 -9.61 6.57 34.86
C ASP A 233 -10.81 7.33 35.49
N LYS A 234 -11.05 8.56 35.05
CA LYS A 234 -12.17 9.40 35.51
C LYS A 234 -13.48 9.08 34.78
N GLY A 235 -13.44 8.18 33.80
CA GLY A 235 -14.60 7.79 33.00
C GLY A 235 -14.91 8.74 31.82
N ASN A 236 -14.05 9.72 31.52
CA ASN A 236 -14.20 10.51 30.30
C ASN A 236 -13.95 9.62 29.07
N LYS A 237 -14.78 9.81 28.05
CA LYS A 237 -14.77 8.95 26.85
C LYS A 237 -14.70 9.78 25.58
N LEU A 238 -13.91 9.31 24.62
CA LEU A 238 -13.83 9.90 23.28
C LEU A 238 -13.77 8.80 22.23
N GLN A 239 -14.56 8.93 21.19
CA GLN A 239 -14.61 7.97 20.10
C GLN A 239 -14.44 8.65 18.75
N TYR A 240 -13.65 8.01 17.86
CA TYR A 240 -13.51 8.40 16.46
C TYR A 240 -13.89 7.25 15.56
N THR A 241 -15.00 7.37 14.82
CA THR A 241 -15.56 6.26 14.05
C THR A 241 -15.25 6.34 12.55
N ALA A 242 -15.21 5.18 11.88
CA ALA A 242 -15.08 5.10 10.43
C ALA A 242 -16.25 5.77 9.67
N PRO A 243 -17.53 5.65 10.09
CA PRO A 243 -18.63 6.41 9.50
C PRO A 243 -18.49 7.92 9.66
N GLN A 244 -18.09 8.39 10.85
CA GLN A 244 -17.80 9.81 11.11
C GLN A 244 -16.74 10.33 10.13
N ARG A 245 -15.59 9.66 10.07
CA ARG A 245 -14.50 10.03 9.15
C ARG A 245 -14.94 10.05 7.67
N LYS A 246 -15.72 9.06 7.22
CA LYS A 246 -16.27 9.02 5.85
C LYS A 246 -17.18 10.21 5.55
N ARG A 247 -17.99 10.63 6.53
CA ARG A 247 -18.87 11.80 6.41
C ARG A 247 -18.05 13.09 6.39
N GLU A 248 -17.15 13.29 7.35
CA GLU A 248 -16.31 14.48 7.48
C GLU A 248 -15.38 14.66 6.28
N SER A 249 -14.74 13.59 5.79
CA SER A 249 -13.89 13.64 4.58
C SER A 249 -14.68 13.77 3.27
N LYS A 250 -16.03 13.84 3.31
CA LYS A 250 -16.90 13.88 2.12
C LYS A 250 -16.77 12.66 1.19
N SER A 251 -16.15 11.57 1.65
CA SER A 251 -15.93 10.37 0.85
C SER A 251 -17.23 9.76 0.33
N LYS A 252 -18.25 9.64 1.21
CA LYS A 252 -19.57 9.10 0.86
C LYS A 252 -20.30 10.00 -0.16
N THR A 253 -20.23 11.31 0.02
CA THR A 253 -20.83 12.29 -0.90
C THR A 253 -20.18 12.20 -2.28
N ASN A 254 -18.85 12.16 -2.34
CA ASN A 254 -18.11 12.03 -3.59
C ASN A 254 -18.44 10.73 -4.33
N GLN A 255 -18.58 9.61 -3.61
CA GLN A 255 -18.98 8.34 -4.21
C GLN A 255 -20.40 8.40 -4.81
N ARG A 256 -21.36 9.07 -4.12
CA ARG A 256 -22.72 9.25 -4.65
C ARG A 256 -22.73 10.11 -5.91
N ILE A 257 -22.01 11.22 -5.91
CA ILE A 257 -21.90 12.11 -7.08
C ILE A 257 -21.32 11.33 -8.26
N LEU A 258 -20.21 10.60 -8.06
CA LEU A 258 -19.60 9.78 -9.10
C LEU A 258 -20.57 8.73 -9.66
N LEU A 259 -21.33 8.06 -8.78
CA LEU A 259 -22.31 7.06 -9.20
C LEU A 259 -23.43 7.66 -10.04
N VAL A 260 -23.97 8.82 -9.64
CA VAL A 260 -25.01 9.53 -10.39
C VAL A 260 -24.52 9.95 -11.77
N GLU A 261 -23.31 10.52 -11.83
CA GLU A 261 -22.70 10.93 -13.09
C GLU A 261 -22.37 9.74 -14.01
N LYS A 262 -21.91 8.63 -13.45
CA LYS A 262 -21.71 7.38 -14.23
C LYS A 262 -23.02 6.86 -14.82
N LYS A 263 -24.13 6.90 -14.05
CA LYS A 263 -25.46 6.50 -14.54
C LYS A 263 -25.92 7.42 -15.68
N ARG A 264 -25.82 8.75 -15.49
CA ARG A 264 -26.24 9.75 -16.50
C ARG A 264 -25.49 9.60 -17.83
N ASN A 265 -24.24 9.15 -17.80
CA ASN A 265 -23.38 9.02 -19.00
C ASN A 265 -23.26 7.57 -19.48
N ASN A 266 -24.10 6.66 -19.02
CA ASN A 266 -24.13 5.22 -19.36
C ASN A 266 -22.76 4.51 -19.15
N ILE A 267 -21.93 5.05 -18.24
CA ILE A 267 -20.60 4.49 -17.95
C ILE A 267 -20.71 3.14 -17.26
N ILE A 268 -21.72 2.97 -16.40
CA ILE A 268 -21.90 1.71 -15.65
C ILE A 268 -22.16 0.55 -16.60
N GLU A 269 -23.03 0.72 -17.58
CA GLU A 269 -23.36 -0.31 -18.57
C GLU A 269 -22.13 -0.73 -19.36
N LYS A 270 -21.36 0.28 -19.83
CA LYS A 270 -20.11 0.05 -20.57
C LYS A 270 -19.08 -0.71 -19.72
N GLU A 271 -18.89 -0.32 -18.45
CA GLU A 271 -17.98 -1.01 -17.53
C GLU A 271 -18.48 -2.43 -17.20
N THR A 272 -19.79 -2.62 -17.07
CA THR A 272 -20.40 -3.93 -16.81
C THR A 272 -20.16 -4.88 -17.96
N HIS A 273 -20.28 -4.40 -19.21
CA HIS A 273 -20.00 -5.21 -20.40
C HIS A 273 -18.58 -5.78 -20.38
N LEU A 274 -17.56 -4.96 -20.00
CA LEU A 274 -16.20 -5.46 -19.89
C LEU A 274 -16.03 -6.49 -18.74
N SER A 275 -16.86 -6.45 -17.71
CA SER A 275 -16.75 -7.38 -16.58
C SER A 275 -17.05 -8.84 -16.95
N PHE A 276 -17.70 -9.08 -18.07
CA PHE A 276 -17.91 -10.44 -18.62
C PHE A 276 -16.65 -11.03 -19.25
N GLN A 277 -15.63 -10.22 -19.50
CA GLN A 277 -14.35 -10.68 -20.03
C GLN A 277 -13.34 -10.88 -18.89
N ASN A 278 -12.63 -12.03 -18.92
CA ASN A 278 -11.67 -12.34 -17.86
C ASN A 278 -10.28 -11.78 -18.16
N SER A 279 -9.89 -10.73 -17.46
CA SER A 279 -8.54 -10.12 -17.57
C SER A 279 -7.39 -11.00 -17.05
N LYS A 280 -7.70 -12.13 -16.45
CA LYS A 280 -6.73 -13.00 -15.76
C LYS A 280 -6.52 -14.33 -16.49
N SER A 281 -7.28 -14.58 -17.55
CA SER A 281 -7.10 -15.73 -18.40
C SER A 281 -5.70 -15.77 -18.99
N VAL A 282 -5.13 -16.95 -19.09
CA VAL A 282 -3.88 -17.23 -19.80
C VAL A 282 -4.12 -17.82 -21.19
N ASP A 283 -5.38 -18.08 -21.53
CA ASP A 283 -5.80 -18.40 -22.88
C ASP A 283 -5.62 -17.17 -23.77
N TYR A 284 -4.86 -17.32 -24.85
CA TYR A 284 -4.50 -16.21 -25.73
C TYR A 284 -5.73 -15.53 -26.37
N GLU A 285 -6.69 -16.30 -26.87
CA GLU A 285 -7.86 -15.74 -27.55
C GLU A 285 -8.80 -15.01 -26.57
N LYS A 286 -9.02 -15.59 -25.40
CA LYS A 286 -9.80 -14.93 -24.34
C LYS A 286 -9.14 -13.64 -23.87
N PHE A 287 -7.82 -13.67 -23.66
CA PHE A 287 -7.06 -12.49 -23.23
C PHE A 287 -7.02 -11.40 -24.31
N LYS A 288 -6.81 -11.77 -25.57
CA LYS A 288 -6.86 -10.86 -26.73
C LYS A 288 -8.22 -10.18 -26.83
N LYS A 289 -9.32 -10.94 -26.71
CA LYS A 289 -10.68 -10.40 -26.71
C LYS A 289 -10.86 -9.38 -25.59
N TYR A 290 -10.41 -9.70 -24.36
CA TYR A 290 -10.42 -8.74 -23.25
C TYR A 290 -9.65 -7.45 -23.56
N LEU A 291 -8.47 -7.54 -24.19
CA LEU A 291 -7.66 -6.36 -24.51
C LEU A 291 -8.35 -5.46 -25.55
N VAL A 292 -8.96 -6.05 -26.59
CA VAL A 292 -9.69 -5.30 -27.60
C VAL A 292 -10.90 -4.58 -27.00
N GLU A 293 -11.72 -5.28 -26.23
CA GLU A 293 -12.87 -4.69 -25.56
C GLU A 293 -12.46 -3.60 -24.55
N LYS A 294 -11.35 -3.82 -23.84
CA LYS A 294 -10.82 -2.82 -22.91
C LYS A 294 -10.32 -1.56 -23.63
N ASP A 295 -9.65 -1.71 -24.79
CA ASP A 295 -9.19 -0.55 -25.56
C ASP A 295 -10.38 0.27 -26.07
N LYS A 296 -11.41 -0.40 -26.59
CA LYS A 296 -12.66 0.24 -26.99
C LYS A 296 -13.31 0.99 -25.84
N LEU A 297 -13.48 0.34 -24.69
CA LEU A 297 -14.03 0.97 -23.50
C LEU A 297 -13.20 2.19 -23.03
N ASN A 298 -11.88 2.06 -23.07
CA ASN A 298 -11.00 3.17 -22.68
C ASN A 298 -11.20 4.39 -23.57
N LYS A 299 -11.30 4.20 -24.91
CA LYS A 299 -11.55 5.28 -25.86
C LYS A 299 -12.90 5.97 -25.59
N GLU A 300 -13.95 5.20 -25.37
CA GLU A 300 -15.30 5.71 -25.12
C GLU A 300 -15.45 6.43 -23.77
N THR A 301 -14.71 6.04 -22.76
CA THR A 301 -14.85 6.57 -21.39
C THR A 301 -13.79 7.59 -21.00
N THR A 302 -12.77 7.80 -21.86
CA THR A 302 -11.66 8.71 -21.58
C THR A 302 -12.14 10.13 -21.26
N GLU A 303 -13.04 10.71 -22.04
CA GLU A 303 -13.53 12.07 -21.83
C GLU A 303 -14.27 12.22 -20.50
N PHE A 304 -15.03 11.20 -20.09
CA PHE A 304 -15.68 11.20 -18.78
C PHE A 304 -14.66 11.22 -17.65
N TYR A 305 -13.65 10.33 -17.69
CA TYR A 305 -12.67 10.23 -16.61
C TYR A 305 -11.62 11.33 -16.62
N LYS A 306 -11.42 12.02 -17.74
CA LYS A 306 -10.51 13.13 -17.91
C LYS A 306 -10.99 14.42 -17.22
N ARG A 307 -12.28 14.52 -16.91
CA ARG A 307 -12.89 15.69 -16.26
C ARG A 307 -12.18 16.04 -14.95
N ASP A 308 -11.81 17.29 -14.76
CA ASP A 308 -11.10 17.80 -13.59
C ASP A 308 -11.85 17.61 -12.28
N VAL A 309 -13.18 17.54 -12.36
CA VAL A 309 -14.04 17.39 -11.18
C VAL A 309 -13.64 16.17 -10.33
N TRP A 310 -13.22 15.06 -10.94
CA TRP A 310 -12.83 13.85 -10.22
C TRP A 310 -11.54 14.04 -9.43
N ARG A 311 -10.57 14.77 -10.00
CA ARG A 311 -9.32 15.13 -9.35
C ARG A 311 -9.54 16.15 -8.23
N LYS A 312 -10.35 17.17 -8.47
CA LYS A 312 -10.77 18.16 -7.45
C LYS A 312 -11.47 17.51 -6.27
N MET A 313 -12.40 16.58 -6.52
CA MET A 313 -13.10 15.83 -5.47
C MET A 313 -12.12 14.99 -4.63
N LYS A 314 -11.14 14.38 -5.26
CA LYS A 314 -10.11 13.58 -4.60
C LYS A 314 -9.20 14.43 -3.70
N PHE A 315 -8.76 15.58 -4.19
CA PHE A 315 -7.97 16.52 -3.41
C PHE A 315 -8.77 17.09 -2.23
N ARG A 316 -10.03 17.46 -2.44
CA ARG A 316 -10.95 17.84 -1.35
C ARG A 316 -11.07 16.74 -0.29
N GLN A 317 -11.29 15.51 -0.72
CA GLN A 317 -11.41 14.38 0.22
C GLN A 317 -10.14 14.19 1.06
N TYR A 318 -8.96 14.38 0.47
CA TYR A 318 -7.68 14.34 1.18
C TYR A 318 -7.59 15.48 2.23
N SER A 319 -7.90 16.71 1.84
CA SER A 319 -7.85 17.88 2.71
C SER A 319 -8.84 17.79 3.88
N TYR A 320 -10.08 17.41 3.59
CA TYR A 320 -11.09 17.17 4.63
C TYR A 320 -10.75 15.98 5.51
N GLY A 321 -10.12 14.95 4.96
CA GLY A 321 -9.65 13.80 5.74
C GLY A 321 -8.56 14.18 6.74
N LYS A 322 -7.64 15.07 6.37
CA LYS A 322 -6.67 15.65 7.29
C LYS A 322 -7.35 16.50 8.36
N LYS A 323 -8.23 17.43 7.95
CA LYS A 323 -9.00 18.26 8.90
C LYS A 323 -9.77 17.42 9.91
N SER A 324 -10.38 16.32 9.48
CA SER A 324 -11.11 15.40 10.37
C SER A 324 -10.21 14.81 11.45
N ILE A 325 -9.00 14.39 11.08
CA ILE A 325 -8.00 13.88 12.05
C ILE A 325 -7.54 15.00 13.00
N ASP A 326 -7.24 16.17 12.49
CA ASP A 326 -6.78 17.32 13.30
C ASP A 326 -7.88 17.74 14.30
N THR A 327 -9.15 17.75 13.88
CA THR A 327 -10.29 18.00 14.77
C THR A 327 -10.38 16.93 15.86
N PHE A 328 -10.17 15.66 15.51
CA PHE A 328 -10.16 14.59 16.50
C PHE A 328 -9.01 14.75 17.50
N LEU A 329 -7.80 15.08 17.02
CA LEU A 329 -6.64 15.33 17.89
C LEU A 329 -6.86 16.53 18.85
N ASN A 330 -7.57 17.57 18.42
CA ASN A 330 -7.91 18.68 19.30
C ASN A 330 -8.94 18.25 20.35
N LYS A 331 -9.92 17.42 20.00
CA LYS A 331 -10.86 16.84 20.97
C LYS A 331 -10.18 15.99 22.05
N ILE A 332 -9.09 15.29 21.72
CA ILE A 332 -8.27 14.59 22.73
C ILE A 332 -7.80 15.58 23.80
N LYS A 333 -7.26 16.73 23.38
CA LYS A 333 -6.84 17.80 24.29
C LYS A 333 -7.99 18.35 25.14
N GLU A 334 -9.13 18.62 24.51
CA GLU A 334 -10.33 19.14 25.18
C GLU A 334 -10.91 18.17 26.22
N THR A 335 -10.83 16.85 25.94
CA THR A 335 -11.43 15.81 26.79
C THR A 335 -10.50 15.38 27.91
N PHE A 336 -9.22 15.20 27.63
CA PHE A 336 -8.27 14.55 28.56
C PHE A 336 -7.14 15.49 29.05
N GLY A 337 -7.00 16.67 28.43
CA GLY A 337 -5.93 17.63 28.74
C GLY A 337 -4.67 17.46 27.87
N GLU A 338 -3.63 18.22 28.19
CA GLU A 338 -2.38 18.23 27.42
C GLU A 338 -1.35 17.21 27.92
N ASN A 339 -1.26 17.03 29.24
CA ASN A 339 -0.25 16.18 29.88
C ASN A 339 -0.80 14.76 30.09
N ILE A 340 -0.99 14.04 28.99
CA ILE A 340 -1.55 12.68 29.00
C ILE A 340 -0.53 11.69 28.46
N LEU A 341 -0.67 10.46 28.92
CA LEU A 341 -0.01 9.29 28.35
C LEU A 341 -1.07 8.39 27.71
N ILE A 342 -0.91 8.07 26.44
CA ILE A 342 -1.86 7.22 25.71
C ILE A 342 -1.31 5.80 25.63
N GLY A 343 -2.01 4.85 26.26
CA GLY A 343 -1.81 3.42 26.08
C GLY A 343 -2.57 2.94 24.85
N TYR A 344 -1.89 2.69 23.73
CA TYR A 344 -2.49 2.34 22.44
C TYR A 344 -2.40 0.84 22.17
N GLY A 345 -3.55 0.16 22.03
CA GLY A 345 -3.64 -1.27 21.71
C GLY A 345 -2.95 -1.62 20.38
N ASN A 346 -2.19 -2.71 20.37
CA ASN A 346 -1.42 -3.12 19.18
C ASN A 346 -2.24 -3.87 18.12
N TRP A 347 -3.55 -3.64 18.06
CA TRP A 347 -4.38 -4.29 17.06
C TRP A 347 -4.05 -3.85 15.63
N SER A 348 -3.86 -4.80 14.75
CA SER A 348 -3.78 -4.52 13.33
C SER A 348 -4.48 -5.60 12.50
N ARG A 349 -5.19 -5.19 11.46
CA ARG A 349 -5.88 -6.10 10.55
C ARG A 349 -4.97 -7.16 9.93
N SER A 350 -3.69 -6.87 9.73
CA SER A 350 -2.76 -7.79 9.05
C SER A 350 -2.64 -9.14 9.75
N THR A 351 -2.92 -9.18 11.06
CA THR A 351 -2.83 -10.40 11.87
C THR A 351 -4.17 -11.12 12.02
N GLN A 352 -5.28 -10.39 12.07
CA GLN A 352 -6.57 -10.95 12.53
C GLN A 352 -7.67 -11.00 11.45
N MET A 353 -7.64 -10.11 10.45
CA MET A 353 -8.73 -9.98 9.48
C MET A 353 -8.24 -10.08 8.03
N LYS A 354 -7.82 -11.27 7.63
CA LYS A 354 -7.48 -11.54 6.22
C LYS A 354 -8.68 -11.23 5.31
N HIS A 355 -8.43 -10.67 4.12
CA HIS A 355 -9.42 -10.34 3.08
C HIS A 355 -10.34 -9.14 3.34
N PHE A 356 -10.31 -8.50 4.50
CA PHE A 356 -11.04 -7.26 4.75
C PHE A 356 -10.25 -6.02 4.31
N MET A 357 -10.94 -4.91 4.07
CA MET A 357 -10.29 -3.65 3.71
C MET A 357 -9.38 -3.13 4.83
N PRO A 358 -8.23 -2.53 4.49
CA PRO A 358 -7.31 -1.96 5.48
C PRO A 358 -8.00 -0.92 6.35
N THR A 359 -7.65 -0.89 7.62
CA THR A 359 -8.04 0.17 8.57
C THR A 359 -6.96 1.23 8.69
N LEU A 360 -7.32 2.42 9.17
CA LEU A 360 -6.41 3.55 9.31
C LEU A 360 -5.51 3.46 10.58
N ASN A 361 -5.63 2.38 11.36
CA ASN A 361 -5.07 2.27 12.72
C ASN A 361 -3.59 2.67 12.82
N LYS A 362 -2.72 2.08 12.00
CA LYS A 362 -1.29 2.43 11.98
C LYS A 362 -1.03 3.90 11.64
N GLY A 363 -1.79 4.44 10.69
CA GLY A 363 -1.69 5.85 10.31
C GLY A 363 -2.18 6.79 11.41
N LEU A 364 -3.29 6.43 12.06
CA LEU A 364 -3.88 7.23 13.12
C LEU A 364 -3.00 7.21 14.37
N ARG A 365 -2.45 6.05 14.78
CA ARG A 365 -1.46 5.94 15.85
C ARG A 365 -0.28 6.89 15.63
N LYS A 366 0.29 6.92 14.41
CA LYS A 366 1.37 7.85 14.07
C LYS A 366 0.97 9.33 14.19
N GLN A 367 -0.27 9.69 13.89
CA GLN A 367 -0.74 11.08 14.04
C GLN A 367 -0.96 11.43 15.51
N ILE A 368 -1.49 10.52 16.31
CA ILE A 368 -1.65 10.69 17.76
C ILE A 368 -0.27 10.87 18.41
N HIS A 369 0.67 9.99 18.13
CA HIS A 369 2.04 10.04 18.68
C HIS A 369 2.83 11.32 18.34
N LYS A 370 2.50 11.99 17.24
CA LYS A 370 3.11 13.29 16.90
C LYS A 370 2.75 14.42 17.88
N LYS A 371 1.64 14.29 18.58
CA LYS A 371 1.12 15.31 19.49
C LYS A 371 1.12 14.87 20.97
N TYR A 372 1.05 13.59 21.23
CA TYR A 372 0.91 13.01 22.58
C TYR A 372 1.87 11.86 22.79
N ASP A 373 2.41 11.73 23.96
CA ASP A 373 3.21 10.57 24.34
C ASP A 373 2.34 9.31 24.26
N THR A 374 2.80 8.32 23.53
CA THR A 374 2.02 7.12 23.22
C THR A 374 2.87 5.88 23.44
N ILE A 375 2.39 4.96 24.26
CA ILE A 375 2.97 3.65 24.51
C ILE A 375 2.11 2.59 23.83
N THR A 376 2.72 1.57 23.26
CA THR A 376 1.99 0.43 22.69
C THR A 376 1.73 -0.60 23.77
N ILE A 377 0.50 -1.06 23.88
CA ILE A 377 0.08 -2.12 24.77
C ILE A 377 -0.30 -3.35 23.92
N ASN A 378 0.13 -4.54 24.36
CA ASN A 378 -0.26 -5.76 23.70
C ASN A 378 -1.78 -5.97 23.86
N GLU A 379 -2.47 -6.34 22.78
CA GLU A 379 -3.92 -6.50 22.77
C GLU A 379 -4.42 -7.57 23.76
N CYS A 380 -3.59 -8.55 24.07
CA CYS A 380 -3.91 -9.54 25.12
C CYS A 380 -4.06 -8.91 26.51
N ASN A 381 -3.58 -7.67 26.71
CA ASN A 381 -3.58 -6.94 27.99
C ASN A 381 -4.51 -5.71 27.96
N THR A 382 -5.27 -5.54 26.89
CA THR A 382 -6.30 -4.50 26.75
C THR A 382 -7.70 -5.11 26.72
#